data_48d999794339b2b6d2d72658eb766800
#
_entry.id   48d999794339b2b6d2d72658eb766800
#
_cell.length_a   1.000
_cell.length_b   1.000
_cell.length_c   1.000
_cell.angle_alpha   90.00
_cell.angle_beta   90.00
_cell.angle_gamma   90.00
#
_symmetry.space_group_name_H-M   'P 1'
#
loop_
_entity.id
_entity.type
_entity.pdbx_description
1 polymer ?
#
loop_
_entity_poly.entity_id
_entity_poly.type
_entity_poly.pdbx_seq_one_letter_code
_entity_poly.pdbx_strand_id
1 'polypeptide(L)'
;MSQISIGGTMEEVITSEEFTLDKAREILKDEIVAVIGYGVQGRGQALNMKDNGIRVIVGEGDYNWQKAIDEGFVPGETLFPPIEAARRGTIIQYLQSDAGQKAMWAELKPTLTTGKALYFSHGFSIVYKEQTGVIPPPDIDVILVAPKGAGRTVRDNYLAGSGINSSYAVFQDHTGKALERTLAVGLAIGSGYLFPTTFEKEVYSDLT
;
A
#
# COMPACT_ATOMS: atom_id res chain seq x y z
N MET A 1 -17.02 -3.59 13.65
CA MET A 1 -15.85 -2.75 14.03
C MET A 1 -15.80 -2.73 15.55
N SER A 2 -14.67 -3.09 16.11
CA SER A 2 -14.42 -3.02 17.56
C SER A 2 -14.13 -1.60 17.98
N GLN A 3 -14.35 -1.28 19.25
CA GLN A 3 -13.97 0.00 19.83
C GLN A 3 -12.83 -0.22 20.81
N ILE A 4 -11.76 0.55 20.68
CA ILE A 4 -10.64 0.55 21.61
C ILE A 4 -10.42 1.96 22.19
N SER A 5 -9.97 2.03 23.45
CA SER A 5 -9.62 3.31 24.06
C SER A 5 -8.18 3.68 23.72
N ILE A 6 -7.99 4.78 22.99
CA ILE A 6 -6.67 5.35 22.68
C ILE A 6 -6.62 6.74 23.32
N GLY A 7 -5.74 6.93 24.29
CA GLY A 7 -5.58 8.23 24.97
C GLY A 7 -6.85 8.74 25.66
N GLY A 8 -7.76 7.84 26.06
CA GLY A 8 -9.04 8.20 26.69
C GLY A 8 -10.19 8.45 25.71
N THR A 9 -9.97 8.39 24.43
CA THR A 9 -11.00 8.48 23.39
C THR A 9 -11.29 7.08 22.83
N MET A 10 -12.59 6.77 22.63
CA MET A 10 -13.01 5.52 21.99
C MET A 10 -12.88 5.68 20.47
N GLU A 11 -12.05 4.83 19.88
CA GLU A 11 -11.80 4.80 18.43
C GLU A 11 -12.34 3.52 17.83
N GLU A 12 -12.97 3.63 16.67
CA GLU A 12 -13.38 2.47 15.87
C GLU A 12 -12.19 1.85 15.16
N VAL A 13 -12.01 0.55 15.33
CA VAL A 13 -10.92 -0.19 14.69
C VAL A 13 -11.43 -1.48 14.06
N ILE A 14 -10.67 -1.98 13.09
CA ILE A 14 -10.82 -3.32 12.53
C ILE A 14 -9.65 -4.14 13.02
N THR A 15 -9.96 -5.23 13.68
CA THR A 15 -8.97 -6.19 14.21
C THR A 15 -8.79 -7.36 13.24
N SER A 16 -7.71 -8.11 13.41
CA SER A 16 -7.47 -9.36 12.68
C SER A 16 -8.49 -10.46 12.98
N GLU A 17 -9.27 -10.34 14.06
CA GLU A 17 -10.38 -11.24 14.38
C GLU A 17 -11.63 -10.90 13.55
N GLU A 18 -11.89 -9.63 13.30
CA GLU A 18 -13.04 -9.17 12.51
C GLU A 18 -12.79 -9.28 11.00
N PHE A 19 -11.55 -9.03 10.58
CA PHE A 19 -11.13 -9.15 9.19
C PHE A 19 -9.86 -10.03 9.15
N THR A 20 -10.05 -11.32 8.89
CA THR A 20 -8.99 -12.30 8.98
C THR A 20 -8.04 -12.27 7.79
N LEU A 21 -6.81 -12.77 7.98
CA LEU A 21 -5.84 -12.90 6.89
C LEU A 21 -6.36 -13.85 5.78
N ASP A 22 -7.13 -14.88 6.13
CA ASP A 22 -7.73 -15.78 5.13
C ASP A 22 -8.77 -15.05 4.28
N LYS A 23 -9.56 -14.15 4.87
CA LYS A 23 -10.45 -13.27 4.11
C LYS A 23 -9.67 -12.31 3.22
N ALA A 24 -8.57 -11.76 3.70
CA ALA A 24 -7.70 -10.93 2.88
C ALA A 24 -7.12 -11.70 1.67
N ARG A 25 -6.67 -12.93 1.89
CA ARG A 25 -6.19 -13.82 0.82
C ARG A 25 -7.27 -14.12 -0.22
N GLU A 26 -8.51 -14.38 0.22
CA GLU A 26 -9.63 -14.64 -0.69
C GLU A 26 -9.96 -13.41 -1.55
N ILE A 27 -9.97 -12.21 -0.95
CA ILE A 27 -10.20 -10.96 -1.69
C ILE A 27 -9.07 -10.70 -2.70
N LEU A 28 -7.83 -10.96 -2.32
CA LEU A 28 -6.65 -10.68 -3.13
C LEU A 28 -6.20 -11.84 -4.03
N LYS A 29 -6.93 -12.96 -4.07
CA LYS A 29 -6.51 -14.19 -4.77
C LYS A 29 -6.23 -13.99 -6.27
N ASP A 30 -7.01 -13.12 -6.93
CA ASP A 30 -6.89 -12.82 -8.34
C ASP A 30 -6.12 -11.51 -8.60
N GLU A 31 -5.71 -10.82 -7.54
CA GLU A 31 -4.94 -9.59 -7.63
C GLU A 31 -3.43 -9.86 -7.73
N ILE A 32 -2.73 -8.93 -8.36
CA ILE A 32 -1.26 -8.85 -8.34
C ILE A 32 -0.91 -7.50 -7.74
N VAL A 33 -0.28 -7.52 -6.57
CA VAL A 33 0.19 -6.30 -5.92
C VAL A 33 1.56 -5.93 -6.46
N ALA A 34 1.64 -4.83 -7.21
CA ALA A 34 2.89 -4.29 -7.73
C ALA A 34 3.41 -3.20 -6.79
N VAL A 35 4.48 -3.48 -6.08
CA VAL A 35 5.14 -2.53 -5.18
C VAL A 35 6.15 -1.70 -5.99
N ILE A 36 5.81 -0.44 -6.25
CA ILE A 36 6.66 0.48 -7.01
C ILE A 36 7.52 1.30 -6.03
N GLY A 37 8.82 0.98 -6.01
CA GLY A 37 9.79 1.48 -5.05
C GLY A 37 10.07 0.48 -3.92
N TYR A 38 11.30 -0.02 -3.85
CA TYR A 38 11.75 -0.99 -2.85
C TYR A 38 12.58 -0.32 -1.75
N GLY A 39 12.13 0.88 -1.35
CA GLY A 39 12.66 1.62 -0.20
C GLY A 39 12.21 1.01 1.13
N VAL A 40 12.27 1.79 2.20
CA VAL A 40 12.02 1.28 3.57
C VAL A 40 10.59 0.75 3.73
N GLN A 41 9.58 1.50 3.25
CA GLN A 41 8.19 1.08 3.29
C GLN A 41 7.90 -0.03 2.29
N GLY A 42 8.28 0.15 1.02
CA GLY A 42 8.00 -0.82 -0.03
C GLY A 42 8.59 -2.19 0.26
N ARG A 43 9.84 -2.24 0.77
CA ARG A 43 10.48 -3.48 1.20
C ARG A 43 9.70 -4.19 2.31
N GLY A 44 9.38 -3.47 3.39
CA GLY A 44 8.68 -4.06 4.53
C GLY A 44 7.31 -4.62 4.14
N GLN A 45 6.53 -3.85 3.40
CA GLN A 45 5.20 -4.25 2.95
C GLN A 45 5.27 -5.41 1.94
N ALA A 46 6.17 -5.36 0.96
CA ALA A 46 6.34 -6.43 -0.03
C ALA A 46 6.69 -7.77 0.60
N LEU A 47 7.64 -7.78 1.54
CA LEU A 47 8.05 -9.00 2.23
C LEU A 47 6.94 -9.57 3.11
N ASN A 48 6.21 -8.72 3.86
CA ASN A 48 5.09 -9.16 4.70
C ASN A 48 3.98 -9.78 3.85
N MET A 49 3.61 -9.13 2.74
CA MET A 49 2.60 -9.67 1.82
C MET A 49 3.06 -11.00 1.19
N LYS A 50 4.33 -11.09 0.79
CA LYS A 50 4.91 -12.34 0.26
C LYS A 50 4.82 -13.48 1.28
N ASP A 51 5.22 -13.23 2.55
CA ASP A 51 5.12 -14.22 3.63
C ASP A 51 3.67 -14.60 3.94
N ASN A 52 2.74 -13.69 3.75
CA ASN A 52 1.30 -13.91 3.89
C ASN A 52 0.66 -14.59 2.67
N GLY A 53 1.44 -14.99 1.66
CA GLY A 53 0.97 -15.73 0.49
C GLY A 53 0.23 -14.89 -0.56
N ILE A 54 0.40 -13.57 -0.55
CA ILE A 54 -0.13 -12.66 -1.57
C ILE A 54 0.79 -12.66 -2.80
N ARG A 55 0.22 -12.54 -3.99
CA ARG A 55 0.97 -12.41 -5.24
C ARG A 55 1.56 -11.00 -5.34
N VAL A 56 2.85 -10.89 -5.05
CA VAL A 56 3.58 -9.63 -5.04
C VAL A 56 4.63 -9.62 -6.14
N ILE A 57 4.69 -8.53 -6.88
CA ILE A 57 5.81 -8.19 -7.76
C ILE A 57 6.40 -6.84 -7.32
N VAL A 58 7.68 -6.66 -7.56
CA VAL A 58 8.40 -5.43 -7.21
C VAL A 58 8.80 -4.69 -8.49
N GLY A 59 8.52 -3.39 -8.50
CA GLY A 59 8.99 -2.43 -9.50
C GLY A 59 10.09 -1.56 -8.91
N GLU A 60 11.34 -1.78 -9.29
CA GLU A 60 12.48 -1.04 -8.78
C GLU A 60 13.44 -0.67 -9.92
N GLY A 61 14.16 0.43 -9.70
CA GLY A 61 15.29 0.82 -10.53
C GLY A 61 16.60 0.21 -10.00
N ASP A 62 17.71 0.82 -10.37
CA ASP A 62 19.03 0.25 -10.07
C ASP A 62 19.38 0.26 -8.58
N TYR A 63 18.84 1.21 -7.80
CA TYR A 63 19.29 1.49 -6.43
C TYR A 63 19.07 0.34 -5.44
N ASN A 64 17.87 -0.27 -5.44
CA ASN A 64 17.55 -1.39 -4.56
C ASN A 64 17.36 -2.71 -5.30
N TRP A 65 17.73 -2.77 -6.58
CA TRP A 65 17.54 -3.95 -7.42
C TRP A 65 18.22 -5.19 -6.85
N GLN A 66 19.50 -5.08 -6.52
CA GLN A 66 20.24 -6.20 -5.96
C GLN A 66 19.66 -6.64 -4.61
N LYS A 67 19.24 -5.69 -3.77
CA LYS A 67 18.62 -6.01 -2.49
C LYS A 67 17.31 -6.79 -2.65
N ALA A 68 16.50 -6.46 -3.65
CA ALA A 68 15.28 -7.22 -3.95
C ALA A 68 15.62 -8.67 -4.39
N ILE A 69 16.67 -8.87 -5.19
CA ILE A 69 17.17 -10.20 -5.57
C ILE A 69 17.61 -10.99 -4.33
N ASP A 70 18.40 -10.39 -3.45
CA ASP A 70 18.94 -11.03 -2.23
C ASP A 70 17.80 -11.46 -1.28
N GLU A 71 16.63 -10.81 -1.38
CA GLU A 71 15.41 -11.10 -0.62
C GLU A 71 14.41 -11.99 -1.38
N GLY A 72 14.84 -12.56 -2.51
CA GLY A 72 14.13 -13.61 -3.24
C GLY A 72 13.07 -13.10 -4.21
N PHE A 73 13.20 -11.87 -4.72
CA PHE A 73 12.49 -11.45 -5.93
C PHE A 73 13.34 -11.77 -7.17
N VAL A 74 12.70 -12.34 -8.19
CA VAL A 74 13.39 -12.89 -9.36
C VAL A 74 13.19 -11.96 -10.57
N PRO A 75 14.29 -11.45 -11.18
CA PRO A 75 14.22 -10.64 -12.38
C PRO A 75 13.43 -11.32 -13.50
N GLY A 76 12.48 -10.61 -14.08
CA GLY A 76 11.62 -11.11 -15.15
C GLY A 76 10.43 -11.96 -14.68
N GLU A 77 10.36 -12.35 -13.39
CA GLU A 77 9.26 -13.12 -12.82
C GLU A 77 8.51 -12.31 -11.74
N THR A 78 9.21 -11.81 -10.72
CA THR A 78 8.66 -11.05 -9.60
C THR A 78 9.39 -9.73 -9.36
N LEU A 79 10.44 -9.42 -10.13
CA LEU A 79 11.17 -8.16 -10.10
C LEU A 79 11.27 -7.59 -11.52
N PHE A 80 10.82 -6.36 -11.70
CA PHE A 80 10.72 -5.66 -12.97
C PHE A 80 11.15 -4.19 -12.85
N PRO A 81 11.46 -3.51 -13.97
CA PRO A 81 11.47 -2.06 -13.99
C PRO A 81 10.11 -1.49 -13.53
N PRO A 82 10.06 -0.31 -12.89
CA PRO A 82 8.85 0.19 -12.22
C PRO A 82 7.60 0.23 -13.12
N ILE A 83 7.73 0.73 -14.33
CA ILE A 83 6.60 0.86 -15.28
C ILE A 83 6.12 -0.51 -15.77
N GLU A 84 7.03 -1.45 -15.96
CA GLU A 84 6.69 -2.84 -16.31
C GLU A 84 5.91 -3.52 -15.18
N ALA A 85 6.35 -3.36 -13.92
CA ALA A 85 5.61 -3.87 -12.77
C ALA A 85 4.22 -3.24 -12.67
N ALA A 86 4.10 -1.92 -12.87
CA ALA A 86 2.82 -1.22 -12.84
C ALA A 86 1.84 -1.72 -13.94
N ARG A 87 2.36 -2.08 -15.12
CA ARG A 87 1.53 -2.68 -16.18
C ARG A 87 0.96 -4.03 -15.77
N ARG A 88 1.75 -4.86 -15.09
CA ARG A 88 1.41 -6.22 -14.68
C ARG A 88 0.51 -6.26 -13.45
N GLY A 89 0.67 -5.31 -12.54
CA GLY A 89 -0.10 -5.23 -11.31
C GLY A 89 -1.56 -4.84 -11.53
N THR A 90 -2.42 -5.25 -10.59
CA THR A 90 -3.81 -4.83 -10.49
C THR A 90 -4.02 -3.86 -9.32
N ILE A 91 -3.21 -3.99 -8.28
CA ILE A 91 -3.07 -3.01 -7.19
C ILE A 91 -1.65 -2.45 -7.26
N ILE A 92 -1.53 -1.16 -7.53
CA ILE A 92 -0.25 -0.48 -7.71
C ILE A 92 0.10 0.27 -6.43
N GLN A 93 0.98 -0.29 -5.61
CA GLN A 93 1.50 0.38 -4.41
C GLN A 93 2.59 1.38 -4.81
N TYR A 94 2.23 2.65 -4.85
CA TYR A 94 3.12 3.73 -5.29
C TYR A 94 3.95 4.26 -4.11
N LEU A 95 5.00 3.51 -3.74
CA LEU A 95 5.79 3.69 -2.51
C LEU A 95 7.15 4.35 -2.74
N GLN A 96 7.27 5.15 -3.78
CA GLN A 96 8.39 6.06 -3.96
C GLN A 96 8.23 7.31 -3.10
N SER A 97 9.30 8.10 -2.94
CA SER A 97 9.20 9.44 -2.35
C SER A 97 8.27 10.33 -3.18
N ASP A 98 7.70 11.38 -2.57
CA ASP A 98 6.79 12.31 -3.27
C ASP A 98 7.44 12.91 -4.53
N ALA A 99 8.74 13.23 -4.45
CA ALA A 99 9.50 13.69 -5.62
C ALA A 99 9.61 12.61 -6.71
N GLY A 100 9.83 11.36 -6.31
CA GLY A 100 9.84 10.19 -7.22
C GLY A 100 8.48 9.93 -7.84
N GLN A 101 7.41 10.04 -7.05
CA GLN A 101 6.04 9.91 -7.54
C GLN A 101 5.73 10.97 -8.60
N LYS A 102 6.06 12.23 -8.31
CA LYS A 102 5.89 13.33 -9.28
C LYS A 102 6.70 13.10 -10.57
N ALA A 103 7.95 12.70 -10.44
CA ALA A 103 8.84 12.50 -11.60
C ALA A 103 8.39 11.36 -12.52
N MET A 104 7.90 10.25 -11.94
CA MET A 104 7.49 9.06 -12.70
C MET A 104 6.04 9.13 -13.18
N TRP A 105 5.23 10.05 -12.69
CA TRP A 105 3.78 10.04 -12.90
C TRP A 105 3.35 9.98 -14.36
N ALA A 106 4.02 10.76 -15.23
CA ALA A 106 3.70 10.81 -16.66
C ALA A 106 3.83 9.44 -17.36
N GLU A 107 4.77 8.62 -16.91
CA GLU A 107 4.99 7.27 -17.44
C GLU A 107 4.11 6.22 -16.74
N LEU A 108 3.84 6.38 -15.46
CA LEU A 108 3.05 5.45 -14.68
C LEU A 108 1.55 5.58 -14.97
N LYS A 109 1.03 6.80 -15.11
CA LYS A 109 -0.42 7.05 -15.31
C LYS A 109 -1.03 6.23 -16.46
N PRO A 110 -0.41 6.08 -17.65
CA PRO A 110 -0.96 5.26 -18.74
C PRO A 110 -1.08 3.76 -18.42
N THR A 111 -0.42 3.27 -17.37
CA THR A 111 -0.50 1.87 -16.94
C THR A 111 -1.72 1.59 -16.06
N LEU A 112 -2.35 2.65 -15.53
CA LEU A 112 -3.51 2.59 -14.65
C LEU A 112 -4.78 2.42 -15.49
N THR A 113 -5.03 1.21 -15.93
CA THR A 113 -6.22 0.86 -16.70
C THR A 113 -7.43 0.68 -15.79
N THR A 114 -8.64 0.80 -16.37
CA THR A 114 -9.92 0.66 -15.69
C THR A 114 -9.97 -0.53 -14.72
N GLY A 115 -10.44 -0.28 -13.50
CA GLY A 115 -10.63 -1.28 -12.46
C GLY A 115 -9.38 -1.60 -11.62
N LYS A 116 -8.20 -1.08 -11.96
CA LYS A 116 -7.03 -1.16 -11.09
C LYS A 116 -7.21 -0.31 -9.83
N ALA A 117 -6.37 -0.56 -8.83
CA ALA A 117 -6.27 0.28 -7.65
C ALA A 117 -4.88 0.95 -7.57
N LEU A 118 -4.86 2.24 -7.30
CA LEU A 118 -3.66 3.00 -6.97
C LEU A 118 -3.60 3.19 -5.46
N TYR A 119 -2.54 2.68 -4.84
CA TYR A 119 -2.36 2.62 -3.40
C TYR A 119 -1.24 3.54 -2.94
N PHE A 120 -1.47 4.20 -1.80
CA PHE A 120 -0.49 5.05 -1.12
C PHE A 120 -0.33 4.63 0.35
N SER A 121 0.85 4.89 0.93
CA SER A 121 1.07 4.82 2.38
C SER A 121 1.27 6.22 3.00
N HIS A 122 1.24 7.28 2.18
CA HIS A 122 1.22 8.67 2.57
C HIS A 122 0.41 9.46 1.53
N GLY A 123 -0.51 10.29 1.98
CA GLY A 123 -1.50 10.93 1.11
C GLY A 123 -1.04 12.19 0.38
N PHE A 124 0.21 12.65 0.58
CA PHE A 124 0.70 13.95 0.11
C PHE A 124 0.44 14.21 -1.37
N SER A 125 0.83 13.26 -2.24
CA SER A 125 0.68 13.44 -3.69
C SER A 125 -0.75 13.63 -4.15
N ILE A 126 -1.72 13.05 -3.46
CA ILE A 126 -3.15 13.17 -3.78
C ILE A 126 -3.75 14.44 -3.18
N VAL A 127 -3.41 14.78 -1.93
CA VAL A 127 -3.92 16.00 -1.27
C VAL A 127 -3.42 17.25 -1.99
N TYR A 128 -2.16 17.25 -2.42
CA TYR A 128 -1.53 18.36 -3.13
C TYR A 128 -1.39 18.09 -4.63
N LYS A 129 -2.39 17.42 -5.24
CA LYS A 129 -2.35 17.02 -6.65
C LYS A 129 -2.13 18.15 -7.64
N GLU A 130 -2.53 19.39 -7.31
CA GLU A 130 -2.31 20.57 -8.16
C GLU A 130 -0.81 20.95 -8.22
N GLN A 131 -0.04 20.67 -7.14
CA GLN A 131 1.41 20.92 -7.09
C GLN A 131 2.21 19.71 -7.57
N THR A 132 1.76 18.52 -7.29
CA THR A 132 2.46 17.29 -7.63
C THR A 132 2.19 16.82 -9.06
N GLY A 133 1.01 17.16 -9.60
CA GLY A 133 0.52 16.67 -10.88
C GLY A 133 0.02 15.22 -10.84
N VAL A 134 0.01 14.57 -9.66
CA VAL A 134 -0.48 13.19 -9.49
C VAL A 134 -2.01 13.20 -9.45
N ILE A 135 -2.61 13.20 -10.63
CA ILE A 135 -4.06 13.21 -10.83
C ILE A 135 -4.50 11.85 -11.38
N PRO A 136 -5.06 10.98 -10.52
CA PRO A 136 -5.51 9.65 -10.93
C PRO A 136 -6.60 9.69 -12.02
N PRO A 137 -6.66 8.68 -12.92
CA PRO A 137 -7.80 8.52 -13.81
C PRO A 137 -9.09 8.26 -13.00
N PRO A 138 -10.27 8.64 -13.52
CA PRO A 138 -11.54 8.50 -12.78
C PRO A 138 -12.05 7.05 -12.72
N ASP A 139 -11.50 6.14 -13.49
CA ASP A 139 -11.95 4.77 -13.69
C ASP A 139 -11.11 3.73 -12.94
N ILE A 140 -10.42 4.15 -11.87
CA ILE A 140 -9.65 3.28 -10.97
C ILE A 140 -10.06 3.53 -9.51
N ASP A 141 -9.70 2.62 -8.61
CA ASP A 141 -9.76 2.88 -7.18
C ASP A 141 -8.51 3.66 -6.73
N VAL A 142 -8.67 4.54 -5.72
CA VAL A 142 -7.54 5.21 -5.05
C VAL A 142 -7.67 4.99 -3.55
N ILE A 143 -6.69 4.31 -2.98
CA ILE A 143 -6.73 3.78 -1.62
C ILE A 143 -5.46 4.13 -0.84
N LEU A 144 -5.56 4.11 0.48
CA LEU A 144 -4.44 4.38 1.38
C LEU A 144 -4.46 3.40 2.55
N VAL A 145 -3.27 2.86 2.87
CA VAL A 145 -2.98 2.27 4.18
C VAL A 145 -1.65 2.83 4.66
N ALA A 146 -1.68 3.57 5.75
CA ALA A 146 -0.51 4.25 6.31
C ALA A 146 -0.11 3.62 7.65
N PRO A 147 0.91 2.76 7.68
CA PRO A 147 1.48 2.22 8.90
C PRO A 147 2.02 3.35 9.80
N LYS A 148 1.67 3.34 11.09
CA LYS A 148 2.07 4.35 12.06
C LYS A 148 3.46 4.03 12.65
N GLY A 149 4.46 4.12 11.81
CA GLY A 149 5.86 3.91 12.18
C GLY A 149 6.80 3.86 10.98
N ALA A 150 8.10 3.93 11.27
CA ALA A 150 9.14 3.84 10.24
C ALA A 150 9.04 2.51 9.49
N GLY A 151 9.32 2.51 8.19
CA GLY A 151 9.15 1.33 7.36
C GLY A 151 9.93 0.09 7.82
N ARG A 152 11.06 0.28 8.56
CA ARG A 152 11.77 -0.84 9.20
C ARG A 152 10.89 -1.52 10.25
N THR A 153 10.17 -0.76 11.08
CA THR A 153 9.31 -1.31 12.14
C THR A 153 8.10 -2.06 11.59
N VAL A 154 7.65 -1.77 10.36
CA VAL A 154 6.61 -2.56 9.68
C VAL A 154 7.05 -4.02 9.55
N ARG A 155 8.30 -4.26 9.12
CA ARG A 155 8.84 -5.62 8.99
C ARG A 155 9.20 -6.24 10.33
N ASP A 156 9.87 -5.49 11.20
CA ASP A 156 10.35 -5.99 12.50
C ASP A 156 9.18 -6.40 13.41
N ASN A 157 8.13 -5.56 13.50
CA ASN A 157 6.94 -5.88 14.30
C ASN A 157 6.14 -7.05 13.72
N TYR A 158 6.08 -7.17 12.39
CA TYR A 158 5.46 -8.33 11.75
C TYR A 158 6.18 -9.62 12.12
N LEU A 159 7.51 -9.65 12.03
CA LEU A 159 8.32 -10.82 12.41
C LEU A 159 8.22 -11.14 13.90
N ALA A 160 8.01 -10.13 14.75
CA ALA A 160 7.77 -10.31 16.17
C ALA A 160 6.33 -10.74 16.51
N GLY A 161 5.45 -10.84 15.51
CA GLY A 161 4.05 -11.27 15.68
C GLY A 161 3.12 -10.22 16.29
N SER A 162 3.56 -8.96 16.42
CA SER A 162 2.75 -7.88 17.00
C SER A 162 2.02 -7.02 15.94
N GLY A 163 2.58 -6.92 14.75
CA GLY A 163 2.10 -5.99 13.72
C GLY A 163 2.36 -4.52 14.07
N ILE A 164 1.96 -3.62 13.17
CA ILE A 164 1.97 -2.19 13.39
C ILE A 164 0.58 -1.62 13.06
N ASN A 165 0.07 -0.71 13.89
CA ASN A 165 -1.23 -0.10 13.62
C ASN A 165 -1.15 0.78 12.38
N SER A 166 -2.20 0.74 11.56
CA SER A 166 -2.25 1.50 10.32
C SER A 166 -3.58 2.23 10.20
N SER A 167 -3.54 3.45 9.69
CA SER A 167 -4.75 4.11 9.24
C SER A 167 -5.08 3.71 7.81
N TYR A 168 -6.37 3.73 7.44
CA TYR A 168 -6.81 3.45 6.08
C TYR A 168 -7.82 4.47 5.57
N ALA A 169 -7.80 4.71 4.27
CA ALA A 169 -8.75 5.59 3.61
C ALA A 169 -9.04 5.15 2.17
N VAL A 170 -10.24 5.47 1.70
CA VAL A 170 -10.62 5.38 0.29
C VAL A 170 -10.84 6.80 -0.22
N PHE A 171 -10.08 7.20 -1.24
CA PHE A 171 -10.23 8.49 -1.90
C PHE A 171 -11.19 8.40 -3.09
N GLN A 172 -11.11 7.30 -3.84
CA GLN A 172 -11.93 7.04 -5.02
C GLN A 172 -12.29 5.56 -5.07
N ASP A 173 -13.56 5.26 -5.27
CA ASP A 173 -14.10 3.91 -5.39
C ASP A 173 -14.85 3.78 -6.72
N HIS A 174 -14.14 3.37 -7.76
CA HIS A 174 -14.72 3.12 -9.08
C HIS A 174 -15.36 1.72 -9.17
N THR A 175 -14.73 0.74 -8.52
CA THR A 175 -15.12 -0.66 -8.66
C THR A 175 -16.22 -1.09 -7.70
N GLY A 176 -16.52 -0.30 -6.67
CA GLY A 176 -17.35 -0.69 -5.52
C GLY A 176 -16.65 -1.65 -4.55
N LYS A 177 -15.33 -1.88 -4.75
CA LYS A 177 -14.51 -2.83 -3.97
C LYS A 177 -13.32 -2.16 -3.29
N ALA A 178 -13.18 -0.84 -3.39
CA ALA A 178 -12.01 -0.14 -2.88
C ALA A 178 -11.81 -0.36 -1.38
N LEU A 179 -12.89 -0.34 -0.58
CA LEU A 179 -12.78 -0.56 0.86
C LEU A 179 -12.30 -1.98 1.20
N GLU A 180 -12.86 -3.01 0.59
CA GLU A 180 -12.45 -4.40 0.87
C GLU A 180 -11.00 -4.66 0.43
N ARG A 181 -10.57 -4.12 -0.72
CA ARG A 181 -9.18 -4.14 -1.18
C ARG A 181 -8.24 -3.44 -0.19
N THR A 182 -8.66 -2.28 0.32
CA THR A 182 -7.88 -1.50 1.29
C THR A 182 -7.65 -2.30 2.57
N LEU A 183 -8.72 -2.88 3.14
CA LEU A 183 -8.63 -3.68 4.35
C LEU A 183 -7.82 -4.95 4.14
N ALA A 184 -8.01 -5.62 3.00
CA ALA A 184 -7.26 -6.83 2.67
C ALA A 184 -5.75 -6.56 2.54
N VAL A 185 -5.36 -5.47 1.85
CA VAL A 185 -3.94 -5.07 1.78
C VAL A 185 -3.43 -4.65 3.16
N GLY A 186 -4.23 -3.93 3.97
CA GLY A 186 -3.86 -3.55 5.33
C GLY A 186 -3.51 -4.73 6.21
N LEU A 187 -4.30 -5.79 6.17
CA LEU A 187 -3.99 -7.04 6.89
C LEU A 187 -2.78 -7.76 6.27
N ALA A 188 -2.71 -7.81 4.95
CA ALA A 188 -1.64 -8.50 4.23
C ALA A 188 -0.25 -7.89 4.47
N ILE A 189 -0.15 -6.58 4.69
CA ILE A 189 1.11 -5.92 5.08
C ILE A 189 1.46 -6.11 6.55
N GLY A 190 0.60 -6.77 7.33
CA GLY A 190 0.85 -7.11 8.73
C GLY A 190 0.41 -6.03 9.72
N SER A 191 -0.64 -5.28 9.43
CA SER A 191 -1.19 -4.30 10.38
C SER A 191 -1.81 -4.99 11.60
N GLY A 192 -1.54 -4.46 12.81
CA GLY A 192 -2.16 -4.92 14.04
C GLY A 192 -3.62 -4.49 14.15
N TYR A 193 -3.87 -3.19 14.07
CA TYR A 193 -5.22 -2.60 13.93
C TYR A 193 -5.28 -1.73 12.70
N LEU A 194 -6.47 -1.70 12.07
CA LEU A 194 -6.79 -0.74 11.02
C LEU A 194 -7.84 0.24 11.55
N PHE A 195 -7.58 1.54 11.42
CA PHE A 195 -8.52 2.57 11.83
C PHE A 195 -8.80 3.56 10.68
N PRO A 196 -10.06 4.03 10.53
CA PRO A 196 -10.44 4.88 9.42
C PRO A 196 -9.83 6.27 9.53
N THR A 197 -9.45 6.84 8.38
CA THR A 197 -8.99 8.23 8.26
C THR A 197 -9.44 8.81 6.90
N THR A 198 -8.94 9.99 6.54
CA THR A 198 -8.98 10.54 5.19
C THR A 198 -7.56 10.84 4.71
N PHE A 199 -7.38 11.02 3.40
CA PHE A 199 -6.07 11.39 2.85
C PHE A 199 -5.56 12.70 3.47
N GLU A 200 -6.44 13.69 3.68
CA GLU A 200 -6.10 14.99 4.27
C GLU A 200 -5.67 14.83 5.74
N LYS A 201 -6.46 14.12 6.55
CA LYS A 201 -6.14 13.90 7.98
C LYS A 201 -4.83 13.15 8.13
N GLU A 202 -4.57 12.15 7.27
CA GLU A 202 -3.32 11.41 7.26
C GLU A 202 -2.13 12.32 7.03
N VAL A 203 -2.18 13.15 5.97
CA VAL A 203 -1.09 14.09 5.65
C VAL A 203 -0.86 15.10 6.77
N TYR A 204 -1.94 15.67 7.33
CA TYR A 204 -1.79 16.67 8.39
C TYR A 204 -1.24 16.06 9.69
N SER A 205 -1.61 14.81 10.02
CA SER A 205 -1.09 14.14 11.22
C SER A 205 0.37 13.71 11.08
N ASP A 206 0.85 13.51 9.85
CA ASP A 206 2.21 13.08 9.57
C ASP A 206 3.19 14.27 9.43
N LEU A 207 2.67 15.46 9.06
CA LEU A 207 3.46 16.68 8.91
C LEU A 207 3.55 17.53 10.20
N THR A 208 2.81 17.20 11.25
CA THR A 208 2.80 17.91 12.55
C THR A 208 3.50 17.10 13.63
#